data_bdcd619ff4b748acd82c155627759cfb
#
_entry.id   bdcd619ff4b748acd82c155627759cfb
#
_cell.length_a   1.000
_cell.length_b   1.000
_cell.length_c   1.000
_cell.angle_alpha   90.00
_cell.angle_beta   90.00
_cell.angle_gamma   90.00
#
_symmetry.space_group_name_H-M   'P 1'
#
loop_
_entity.id
_entity.type
_entity.pdbx_description
1 polymer ?
#
loop_
_entity_poly.entity_id
_entity_poly.type
_entity_poly.pdbx_seq_one_letter_code
_entity_poly.pdbx_strand_id
1 'polypeptide(L)'
;MNKAELVASIKRKKSYLCVGLDTDPTKIPSHLLKAKDPIFEFNKYIIDATIDYTVAYKPNLAFYESLGKAGWESLEKTLEWIPKDVFTIADAKRGDIGNTATMYAKAFFEQLSFDSVTVAPYMGEDSVTPFLAFKDKWAIVLALTSNSGSKDFQQLSLKDSNEPLYKEVLKRCATWGSSENLMFVVGATKASYFKEIRQIVPDHFLLVPGVGAQGGNLQEVSEFGLNSSCGLLVNSSRSILYARSDEKFAEAAKAEAQNMQQEMKKYLEDYLSW
;
A
#
# COMPACT_ATOMS: atom_id res chain seq x y z
N MET A 1 3.85 10.05 -9.42
CA MET A 1 2.44 9.98 -9.93
C MET A 1 1.55 10.83 -9.03
N ASN A 2 0.77 11.75 -9.58
CA ASN A 2 -0.18 12.58 -8.84
C ASN A 2 -1.56 11.90 -8.70
N LYS A 3 -2.48 12.51 -7.94
CA LYS A 3 -3.82 11.94 -7.67
C LYS A 3 -4.65 11.74 -8.93
N ALA A 4 -4.63 12.69 -9.85
CA ALA A 4 -5.41 12.61 -11.09
C ALA A 4 -4.93 11.44 -11.97
N GLU A 5 -3.62 11.21 -12.05
CA GLU A 5 -3.02 10.08 -12.77
C GLU A 5 -3.37 8.74 -12.12
N LEU A 6 -3.34 8.65 -10.77
CA LEU A 6 -3.75 7.45 -10.04
C LEU A 6 -5.23 7.13 -10.28
N VAL A 7 -6.11 8.14 -10.17
CA VAL A 7 -7.55 7.98 -10.44
C VAL A 7 -7.81 7.57 -11.90
N ALA A 8 -7.09 8.14 -12.86
CA ALA A 8 -7.19 7.75 -14.27
C ALA A 8 -6.75 6.28 -14.49
N SER A 9 -5.71 5.83 -13.80
CA SER A 9 -5.27 4.44 -13.82
C SER A 9 -6.33 3.49 -13.25
N ILE A 10 -6.95 3.86 -12.11
CA ILE A 10 -8.05 3.11 -11.49
C ILE A 10 -9.23 2.97 -12.45
N LYS A 11 -9.66 4.06 -13.08
CA LYS A 11 -10.75 4.05 -14.07
C LYS A 11 -10.43 3.18 -15.29
N ARG A 12 -9.24 3.34 -15.84
CA ARG A 12 -8.79 2.57 -17.01
C ARG A 12 -8.75 1.07 -16.74
N LYS A 13 -8.19 0.65 -15.60
CA LYS A 13 -8.05 -0.76 -15.22
C LYS A 13 -9.30 -1.33 -14.53
N LYS A 14 -10.25 -0.47 -14.15
CA LYS A 14 -11.41 -0.82 -13.32
C LYS A 14 -10.99 -1.62 -12.08
N SER A 15 -9.96 -1.11 -11.40
CA SER A 15 -9.27 -1.78 -10.30
C SER A 15 -8.66 -0.77 -9.35
N TYR A 16 -8.68 -1.05 -8.07
CA TYR A 16 -7.91 -0.37 -7.02
C TYR A 16 -7.01 -1.37 -6.26
N LEU A 17 -6.59 -2.43 -6.98
CA LEU A 17 -5.70 -3.46 -6.48
C LEU A 17 -4.27 -2.92 -6.34
N CYS A 18 -3.71 -3.10 -5.15
CA CYS A 18 -2.29 -2.95 -4.85
C CYS A 18 -1.71 -4.35 -4.60
N VAL A 19 -0.76 -4.78 -5.43
CA VAL A 19 -0.06 -6.06 -5.22
C VAL A 19 1.15 -5.82 -4.32
N GLY A 20 1.17 -6.51 -3.18
CA GLY A 20 2.33 -6.48 -2.28
C GLY A 20 3.42 -7.44 -2.77
N LEU A 21 4.65 -6.94 -2.89
CA LEU A 21 5.83 -7.72 -3.25
C LEU A 21 6.64 -8.08 -1.99
N ASP A 22 5.99 -8.82 -1.09
CA ASP A 22 6.57 -9.31 0.18
C ASP A 22 7.28 -10.65 -0.09
N THR A 23 8.32 -10.61 -0.94
CA THR A 23 8.95 -11.81 -1.50
C THR A 23 9.86 -12.50 -0.49
N ASP A 24 9.41 -13.65 -0.02
CA ASP A 24 10.13 -14.50 0.92
C ASP A 24 10.98 -15.52 0.13
N PRO A 25 12.32 -15.49 0.25
CA PRO A 25 13.20 -16.41 -0.47
C PRO A 25 12.88 -17.89 -0.23
N THR A 26 12.30 -18.22 0.92
CA THR A 26 11.95 -19.60 1.28
C THR A 26 10.70 -20.11 0.57
N LYS A 27 9.95 -19.22 -0.09
CA LYS A 27 8.68 -19.52 -0.79
C LYS A 27 8.77 -19.35 -2.30
N ILE A 28 9.92 -18.93 -2.82
CA ILE A 28 10.16 -18.85 -4.26
C ILE A 28 10.13 -20.27 -4.86
N PRO A 29 9.45 -20.50 -5.99
CA PRO A 29 9.45 -21.78 -6.67
C PRO A 29 10.86 -22.29 -6.96
N SER A 30 11.12 -23.57 -6.69
CA SER A 30 12.48 -24.14 -6.69
C SER A 30 13.26 -23.98 -8.00
N HIS A 31 12.56 -23.93 -9.14
CA HIS A 31 13.19 -23.73 -10.44
C HIS A 31 13.83 -22.33 -10.59
N LEU A 32 13.29 -21.32 -9.90
CA LEU A 32 13.83 -19.95 -9.91
C LEU A 32 15.03 -19.77 -8.98
N LEU A 33 15.23 -20.66 -7.99
CA LEU A 33 16.35 -20.54 -7.03
C LEU A 33 17.73 -20.67 -7.69
N LYS A 34 17.78 -21.16 -8.93
CA LYS A 34 19.02 -21.24 -9.73
C LYS A 34 19.35 -19.95 -10.48
N ALA A 35 18.45 -18.98 -10.51
CA ALA A 35 18.68 -17.69 -11.14
C ALA A 35 19.75 -16.89 -10.37
N LYS A 36 20.44 -15.97 -11.06
CA LYS A 36 21.42 -15.07 -10.45
C LYS A 36 20.79 -14.19 -9.35
N ASP A 37 19.53 -13.83 -9.52
CA ASP A 37 18.72 -13.02 -8.60
C ASP A 37 17.31 -13.60 -8.53
N PRO A 38 17.09 -14.63 -7.69
CA PRO A 38 15.79 -15.31 -7.61
C PRO A 38 14.64 -14.41 -7.20
N ILE A 39 14.90 -13.38 -6.37
CA ILE A 39 13.89 -12.45 -5.88
C ILE A 39 13.42 -11.57 -7.04
N PHE A 40 14.33 -10.98 -7.78
CA PHE A 40 13.98 -10.16 -8.93
C PHE A 40 13.24 -10.99 -10.00
N GLU A 41 13.75 -12.19 -10.33
CA GLU A 41 13.09 -13.06 -11.31
C GLU A 41 11.66 -13.42 -10.88
N PHE A 42 11.45 -13.77 -9.61
CA PHE A 42 10.12 -14.02 -9.08
C PHE A 42 9.21 -12.78 -9.19
N ASN A 43 9.70 -11.63 -8.73
CA ASN A 43 8.94 -10.37 -8.80
C ASN A 43 8.57 -10.01 -10.24
N LYS A 44 9.51 -10.20 -11.18
CA LYS A 44 9.30 -9.96 -12.60
C LYS A 44 8.13 -10.77 -13.15
N TYR A 45 8.11 -12.09 -12.91
CA TYR A 45 7.00 -12.95 -13.33
C TYR A 45 5.67 -12.54 -12.69
N ILE A 46 5.66 -12.15 -11.42
CA ILE A 46 4.45 -11.66 -10.74
C ILE A 46 3.98 -10.35 -11.36
N ILE A 47 4.86 -9.39 -11.61
CA ILE A 47 4.51 -8.11 -12.23
C ILE A 47 3.94 -8.35 -13.63
N ASP A 48 4.64 -9.11 -14.48
CA ASP A 48 4.21 -9.41 -15.85
C ASP A 48 2.82 -10.09 -15.89
N ALA A 49 2.55 -10.97 -14.92
CA ALA A 49 1.28 -11.69 -14.83
C ALA A 49 0.11 -10.83 -14.31
N THR A 50 0.39 -9.83 -13.47
CA THR A 50 -0.66 -9.08 -12.74
C THR A 50 -0.86 -7.64 -13.20
N ILE A 51 0.03 -7.13 -14.08
CA ILE A 51 0.09 -5.72 -14.47
C ILE A 51 -1.24 -5.17 -15.02
N ASP A 52 -1.99 -5.96 -15.78
CA ASP A 52 -3.25 -5.53 -16.37
C ASP A 52 -4.35 -5.26 -15.33
N TYR A 53 -4.23 -5.85 -14.15
CA TYR A 53 -5.22 -5.80 -13.07
C TYR A 53 -4.81 -4.89 -11.91
N THR A 54 -3.55 -4.45 -11.88
CA THR A 54 -2.90 -3.82 -10.73
C THR A 54 -2.64 -2.35 -10.98
N VAL A 55 -3.03 -1.47 -10.06
CA VAL A 55 -2.76 -0.02 -10.13
C VAL A 55 -1.55 0.41 -9.30
N ALA A 56 -1.15 -0.42 -8.33
CA ALA A 56 0.00 -0.15 -7.48
C ALA A 56 0.77 -1.42 -7.13
N TYR A 57 2.10 -1.31 -7.05
CA TYR A 57 2.96 -2.33 -6.43
C TYR A 57 3.58 -1.81 -5.15
N LYS A 58 3.60 -2.66 -4.13
CA LYS A 58 4.06 -2.31 -2.79
C LYS A 58 5.12 -3.31 -2.28
N PRO A 59 6.41 -3.13 -2.61
CA PRO A 59 7.46 -3.87 -1.94
C PRO A 59 7.47 -3.59 -0.43
N ASN A 60 7.49 -4.64 0.38
CA ASN A 60 7.71 -4.52 1.81
C ASN A 60 9.21 -4.56 2.10
N LEU A 61 9.77 -3.43 2.50
CA LEU A 61 11.21 -3.23 2.59
C LEU A 61 11.89 -4.21 3.54
N ALA A 62 11.20 -4.70 4.58
CA ALA A 62 11.76 -5.67 5.52
C ALA A 62 12.27 -6.95 4.83
N PHE A 63 11.60 -7.40 3.77
CA PHE A 63 12.02 -8.60 3.00
C PHE A 63 13.29 -8.37 2.20
N TYR A 64 13.53 -7.15 1.74
CA TYR A 64 14.72 -6.78 0.98
C TYR A 64 15.86 -6.36 1.92
N GLU A 65 15.59 -5.54 2.92
CA GLU A 65 16.58 -5.10 3.91
C GLU A 65 17.22 -6.26 4.67
N SER A 66 16.46 -7.32 4.97
CA SER A 66 16.95 -8.52 5.64
C SER A 66 18.04 -9.28 4.85
N LEU A 67 18.16 -9.03 3.56
CA LEU A 67 19.12 -9.65 2.65
C LEU A 67 20.34 -8.75 2.39
N GLY A 68 20.43 -7.61 3.08
CA GLY A 68 21.54 -6.67 2.93
C GLY A 68 21.67 -6.13 1.51
N LYS A 69 22.89 -6.01 1.02
CA LYS A 69 23.17 -5.42 -0.30
C LYS A 69 22.41 -6.11 -1.44
N ALA A 70 22.37 -7.44 -1.45
CA ALA A 70 21.70 -8.20 -2.51
C ALA A 70 20.19 -7.89 -2.56
N GLY A 71 19.54 -7.70 -1.39
CA GLY A 71 18.13 -7.33 -1.34
C GLY A 71 17.86 -5.93 -1.92
N TRP A 72 18.72 -4.95 -1.64
CA TRP A 72 18.63 -3.62 -2.25
C TRP A 72 18.79 -3.66 -3.76
N GLU A 73 19.77 -4.43 -4.28
CA GLU A 73 19.97 -4.63 -5.71
C GLU A 73 18.73 -5.29 -6.39
N SER A 74 18.12 -6.28 -5.72
CA SER A 74 16.86 -6.91 -6.20
C SER A 74 15.70 -5.94 -6.20
N LEU A 75 15.60 -5.07 -5.18
CA LEU A 75 14.57 -4.03 -5.10
C LEU A 75 14.72 -3.01 -6.25
N GLU A 76 15.91 -2.50 -6.48
CA GLU A 76 16.19 -1.54 -7.56
C GLU A 76 15.76 -2.10 -8.92
N LYS A 77 16.19 -3.33 -9.25
CA LYS A 77 15.77 -4.00 -10.49
C LYS A 77 14.26 -4.22 -10.57
N THR A 78 13.63 -4.55 -9.44
CA THR A 78 12.17 -4.71 -9.37
C THR A 78 11.46 -3.40 -9.69
N LEU A 79 11.93 -2.27 -9.14
CA LEU A 79 11.38 -0.95 -9.42
C LEU A 79 11.58 -0.50 -10.86
N GLU A 80 12.75 -0.78 -11.43
CA GLU A 80 13.03 -0.51 -12.85
C GLU A 80 12.11 -1.31 -13.79
N TRP A 81 11.69 -2.51 -13.37
CA TRP A 81 10.80 -3.39 -14.14
C TRP A 81 9.33 -2.93 -14.08
N ILE A 82 8.91 -2.27 -13.01
CA ILE A 82 7.54 -1.75 -12.88
C ILE A 82 7.33 -0.60 -13.90
N PRO A 83 6.29 -0.67 -14.76
CA PRO A 83 5.98 0.41 -15.69
C PRO A 83 5.76 1.75 -14.99
N LYS A 84 6.21 2.84 -15.59
CA LYS A 84 6.17 4.19 -15.02
C LYS A 84 4.76 4.75 -14.79
N ASP A 85 3.74 4.17 -15.41
CA ASP A 85 2.33 4.51 -15.24
C ASP A 85 1.63 3.67 -14.15
N VAL A 86 2.40 2.96 -13.32
CA VAL A 86 1.91 2.19 -12.16
C VAL A 86 2.47 2.79 -10.88
N PHE A 87 1.58 3.00 -9.91
CA PHE A 87 1.93 3.62 -8.62
C PHE A 87 2.83 2.70 -7.78
N THR A 88 3.87 3.25 -7.18
CA THR A 88 4.83 2.50 -6.37
C THR A 88 4.82 2.93 -4.91
N ILE A 89 4.77 1.96 -4.00
CA ILE A 89 4.69 2.19 -2.55
C ILE A 89 5.89 1.53 -1.85
N ALA A 90 6.78 2.33 -1.27
CA ALA A 90 7.78 1.82 -0.34
C ALA A 90 7.10 1.52 1.02
N ASP A 91 6.82 0.24 1.29
CA ASP A 91 6.28 -0.16 2.60
C ASP A 91 7.42 -0.27 3.62
N ALA A 92 7.94 0.89 4.04
CA ALA A 92 9.17 1.07 4.82
C ALA A 92 8.91 1.42 6.28
N LYS A 93 7.74 1.99 6.58
CA LYS A 93 7.33 2.43 7.92
C LYS A 93 8.41 3.27 8.62
N ARG A 94 8.96 4.25 7.87
CA ARG A 94 10.00 5.14 8.41
C ARG A 94 9.41 6.08 9.45
N GLY A 95 10.25 6.45 10.40
CA GLY A 95 9.92 7.41 11.44
C GLY A 95 11.20 7.99 12.00
N ASP A 96 11.45 9.27 11.72
CA ASP A 96 12.55 10.06 12.24
C ASP A 96 12.20 11.55 12.09
N ILE A 97 12.96 12.43 12.68
CA ILE A 97 12.63 13.86 12.75
C ILE A 97 13.53 14.72 11.84
N GLY A 98 12.97 15.85 11.37
CA GLY A 98 13.71 16.93 10.75
C GLY A 98 14.63 16.50 9.61
N ASN A 99 15.90 16.79 9.70
CA ASN A 99 16.88 16.49 8.65
C ASN A 99 17.02 14.97 8.37
N THR A 100 16.96 14.12 9.39
CA THR A 100 17.04 12.66 9.21
C THR A 100 15.84 12.14 8.44
N ALA A 101 14.63 12.61 8.74
CA ALA A 101 13.43 12.28 7.96
C ALA A 101 13.57 12.74 6.49
N THR A 102 14.17 13.92 6.24
CA THR A 102 14.49 14.39 4.88
C THR A 102 15.45 13.45 4.16
N MET A 103 16.47 12.89 4.83
CA MET A 103 17.39 11.92 4.21
C MET A 103 16.66 10.63 3.82
N TYR A 104 15.73 10.13 4.64
CA TYR A 104 14.87 9.01 4.27
C TYR A 104 13.98 9.34 3.06
N ALA A 105 13.37 10.53 3.04
CA ALA A 105 12.55 10.94 1.90
C ALA A 105 13.36 10.99 0.60
N LYS A 106 14.58 11.54 0.61
CA LYS A 106 15.50 11.54 -0.55
C LYS A 106 15.85 10.12 -0.99
N ALA A 107 16.15 9.21 -0.06
CA ALA A 107 16.46 7.83 -0.41
C ALA A 107 15.32 7.17 -1.21
N PHE A 108 14.08 7.34 -0.79
CA PHE A 108 12.94 6.72 -1.46
C PHE A 108 12.49 7.49 -2.72
N PHE A 109 12.49 8.80 -2.70
CA PHE A 109 11.90 9.61 -3.76
C PHE A 109 12.89 10.00 -4.86
N GLU A 110 14.16 10.25 -4.51
CA GLU A 110 15.18 10.69 -5.47
C GLU A 110 16.05 9.52 -5.95
N GLN A 111 16.50 8.63 -5.04
CA GLN A 111 17.39 7.51 -5.40
C GLN A 111 16.59 6.32 -5.96
N LEU A 112 15.58 5.86 -5.24
CA LEU A 112 14.76 4.71 -5.62
C LEU A 112 13.54 5.07 -6.47
N SER A 113 13.24 6.36 -6.62
CA SER A 113 12.15 6.88 -7.45
C SER A 113 10.73 6.38 -7.13
N PHE A 114 10.47 5.91 -5.90
CA PHE A 114 9.12 5.56 -5.46
C PHE A 114 8.16 6.74 -5.57
N ASP A 115 6.86 6.47 -5.80
CA ASP A 115 5.81 7.48 -5.72
C ASP A 115 5.41 7.78 -4.28
N SER A 116 5.51 6.80 -3.40
CA SER A 116 5.05 6.94 -2.02
C SER A 116 5.88 6.12 -1.02
N VAL A 117 5.78 6.50 0.25
CA VAL A 117 6.43 5.78 1.36
C VAL A 117 5.51 5.75 2.59
N THR A 118 5.44 4.60 3.27
CA THR A 118 4.74 4.48 4.54
C THR A 118 5.56 5.07 5.67
N VAL A 119 4.93 5.89 6.52
CA VAL A 119 5.58 6.61 7.63
C VAL A 119 4.81 6.42 8.94
N ALA A 120 5.55 6.39 10.05
CA ALA A 120 5.00 6.31 11.40
C ALA A 120 4.90 7.72 12.00
N PRO A 121 3.71 8.19 12.42
CA PRO A 121 3.50 9.56 12.87
C PRO A 121 3.77 9.77 14.37
N TYR A 122 4.21 8.74 15.09
CA TYR A 122 4.31 8.75 16.54
C TYR A 122 5.19 9.88 17.11
N MET A 123 6.21 10.31 16.35
CA MET A 123 7.09 11.42 16.77
C MET A 123 6.56 12.82 16.40
N GLY A 124 5.38 12.93 15.80
CA GLY A 124 4.73 14.21 15.51
C GLY A 124 4.92 14.72 14.08
N GLU A 125 4.59 16.01 13.87
CA GLU A 125 4.51 16.64 12.56
C GLU A 125 5.84 16.61 11.80
N ASP A 126 6.94 16.88 12.46
CA ASP A 126 8.29 16.91 11.90
C ASP A 126 8.82 15.53 11.48
N SER A 127 8.09 14.46 11.80
CA SER A 127 8.35 13.10 11.27
C SER A 127 7.62 12.79 9.96
N VAL A 128 6.62 13.58 9.58
CA VAL A 128 5.77 13.38 8.38
C VAL A 128 6.00 14.45 7.32
N THR A 129 6.04 15.73 7.71
CA THR A 129 6.13 16.87 6.79
C THR A 129 7.36 16.86 5.86
N PRO A 130 8.55 16.33 6.25
CA PRO A 130 9.68 16.21 5.32
C PRO A 130 9.38 15.36 4.09
N PHE A 131 8.50 14.35 4.20
CA PHE A 131 8.07 13.53 3.06
C PHE A 131 7.05 14.24 2.16
N LEU A 132 6.28 15.20 2.70
CA LEU A 132 5.29 15.98 1.96
C LEU A 132 5.91 17.13 1.13
N ALA A 133 7.19 17.44 1.36
CA ALA A 133 7.90 18.50 0.66
C ALA A 133 8.26 18.15 -0.80
N PHE A 134 8.11 16.90 -1.21
CA PHE A 134 8.46 16.42 -2.55
C PHE A 134 7.25 16.48 -3.48
N LYS A 135 7.40 17.19 -4.59
CA LYS A 135 6.33 17.36 -5.59
C LYS A 135 5.94 16.02 -6.20
N ASP A 136 4.63 15.78 -6.35
CA ASP A 136 4.03 14.57 -6.93
C ASP A 136 4.45 13.28 -6.21
N LYS A 137 4.81 13.38 -4.91
CA LYS A 137 5.13 12.28 -4.02
C LYS A 137 4.15 12.22 -2.85
N TRP A 138 4.05 11.06 -2.19
CA TRP A 138 3.05 10.83 -1.17
C TRP A 138 3.66 10.25 0.11
N ALA A 139 3.22 10.78 1.24
CA ALA A 139 3.38 10.11 2.53
C ALA A 139 2.14 9.26 2.83
N ILE A 140 2.32 8.01 3.25
CA ILE A 140 1.23 7.12 3.68
C ILE A 140 1.38 6.88 5.18
N VAL A 141 0.57 7.57 5.96
CA VAL A 141 0.66 7.58 7.43
C VAL A 141 -0.03 6.36 8.03
N LEU A 142 0.63 5.69 8.97
CA LEU A 142 0.04 4.62 9.77
C LEU A 142 -1.01 5.21 10.72
N ALA A 143 -2.29 4.87 10.54
CA ALA A 143 -3.37 5.32 11.41
C ALA A 143 -3.98 4.17 12.23
N LEU A 144 -4.62 3.20 11.57
CA LEU A 144 -5.21 2.04 12.21
C LEU A 144 -4.76 0.76 11.52
N THR A 145 -4.02 -0.08 12.23
CA THR A 145 -3.46 -1.32 11.69
C THR A 145 -4.31 -2.54 12.06
N SER A 146 -4.20 -3.64 11.28
CA SER A 146 -5.03 -4.84 11.45
C SER A 146 -4.52 -5.83 12.50
N ASN A 147 -3.28 -5.68 12.99
CA ASN A 147 -2.67 -6.58 13.96
C ASN A 147 -3.29 -6.43 15.37
N SER A 148 -3.17 -7.47 16.19
CA SER A 148 -3.70 -7.47 17.57
C SER A 148 -3.11 -6.38 18.46
N GLY A 149 -1.82 -6.06 18.26
CA GLY A 149 -1.11 -4.99 19.00
C GLY A 149 -1.61 -3.56 18.71
N SER A 150 -2.52 -3.37 17.74
CA SER A 150 -3.18 -2.07 17.53
C SER A 150 -3.95 -1.59 18.77
N LYS A 151 -4.36 -2.52 19.64
CA LYS A 151 -5.05 -2.20 20.89
C LYS A 151 -4.14 -1.56 21.95
N ASP A 152 -2.82 -1.76 21.85
CA ASP A 152 -1.88 -1.26 22.86
C ASP A 152 -1.77 0.26 22.85
N PHE A 153 -1.98 0.89 21.69
CA PHE A 153 -1.89 2.35 21.51
C PHE A 153 -3.04 2.91 20.69
N GLN A 154 -3.28 2.39 19.49
CA GLN A 154 -4.16 3.01 18.49
C GLN A 154 -5.63 3.11 18.96
N GLN A 155 -6.06 2.16 19.78
CA GLN A 155 -7.43 2.05 20.30
C GLN A 155 -7.57 2.60 21.75
N LEU A 156 -6.52 3.16 22.34
CA LEU A 156 -6.61 3.81 23.66
C LEU A 156 -7.47 5.04 23.56
N SER A 157 -8.44 5.17 24.49
CA SER A 157 -9.28 6.35 24.57
C SER A 157 -8.53 7.54 25.14
N LEU A 158 -8.61 8.68 24.49
CA LEU A 158 -8.07 9.95 24.95
C LEU A 158 -8.94 10.51 26.07
N LYS A 159 -8.31 11.01 27.13
CA LYS A 159 -9.00 11.48 28.35
C LYS A 159 -10.02 12.59 28.07
N ASP A 160 -9.68 13.52 27.19
CA ASP A 160 -10.49 14.74 26.99
C ASP A 160 -11.65 14.53 26.00
N SER A 161 -11.48 13.68 24.97
CA SER A 161 -12.47 13.45 23.93
C SER A 161 -13.21 12.11 24.04
N ASN A 162 -12.67 11.18 24.83
CA ASN A 162 -13.09 9.78 24.88
C ASN A 162 -13.05 9.06 23.51
N GLU A 163 -12.36 9.66 22.52
CA GLU A 163 -12.14 9.06 21.21
C GLU A 163 -10.85 8.23 21.19
N PRO A 164 -10.76 7.17 20.37
CA PRO A 164 -9.55 6.38 20.25
C PRO A 164 -8.42 7.19 19.57
N LEU A 165 -7.16 6.93 19.99
CA LEU A 165 -5.98 7.65 19.52
C LEU A 165 -5.85 7.68 17.99
N TYR A 166 -6.21 6.59 17.28
CA TYR A 166 -6.10 6.58 15.81
C TYR A 166 -6.93 7.69 15.14
N LYS A 167 -8.07 8.08 15.71
CA LYS A 167 -8.88 9.19 15.17
C LYS A 167 -8.17 10.53 15.33
N GLU A 168 -7.51 10.74 16.45
CA GLU A 168 -6.70 11.95 16.65
C GLU A 168 -5.51 11.99 15.68
N VAL A 169 -4.86 10.85 15.45
CA VAL A 169 -3.80 10.73 14.43
C VAL A 169 -4.33 11.13 13.05
N LEU A 170 -5.49 10.62 12.63
CA LEU A 170 -6.12 11.00 11.36
C LEU A 170 -6.40 12.51 11.29
N LYS A 171 -7.04 13.08 12.33
CA LYS A 171 -7.40 14.50 12.38
C LYS A 171 -6.16 15.39 12.29
N ARG A 172 -5.12 15.12 13.10
CA ARG A 172 -3.89 15.92 13.09
C ARG A 172 -3.10 15.78 11.83
N CYS A 173 -2.85 14.55 11.38
CA CYS A 173 -2.06 14.35 10.16
C CYS A 173 -2.73 14.96 8.92
N ALA A 174 -4.07 14.96 8.84
CA ALA A 174 -4.81 15.59 7.76
C ALA A 174 -4.61 17.13 7.71
N THR A 175 -4.14 17.76 8.79
CA THR A 175 -3.78 19.20 8.78
C THR A 175 -2.37 19.47 8.28
N TRP A 176 -1.51 18.46 8.19
CA TRP A 176 -0.10 18.60 7.75
C TRP A 176 0.08 18.44 6.23
N GLY A 177 -0.89 17.82 5.58
CA GLY A 177 -0.90 17.60 4.14
C GLY A 177 -2.30 17.75 3.56
N SER A 178 -2.46 17.29 2.34
CA SER A 178 -3.76 17.31 1.64
C SER A 178 -4.07 15.95 1.02
N SER A 179 -5.27 15.78 0.52
CA SER A 179 -5.66 14.59 -0.24
C SER A 179 -4.89 14.40 -1.56
N GLU A 180 -4.00 15.33 -1.89
CA GLU A 180 -3.14 15.26 -3.08
C GLU A 180 -1.76 14.64 -2.81
N ASN A 181 -1.33 14.58 -1.54
CA ASN A 181 0.00 14.11 -1.16
C ASN A 181 0.05 13.29 0.14
N LEU A 182 -1.10 13.09 0.79
CA LEU A 182 -1.20 12.34 2.04
C LEU A 182 -2.24 11.23 1.93
N MET A 183 -1.87 10.03 2.31
CA MET A 183 -2.72 8.85 2.42
C MET A 183 -2.62 8.27 3.83
N PHE A 184 -3.53 7.36 4.18
CA PHE A 184 -3.50 6.67 5.47
C PHE A 184 -3.56 5.15 5.32
N VAL A 185 -2.84 4.43 6.18
CA VAL A 185 -3.00 2.97 6.32
C VAL A 185 -4.16 2.70 7.25
N VAL A 186 -5.14 1.93 6.75
CA VAL A 186 -6.30 1.48 7.51
C VAL A 186 -6.53 -0.01 7.26
N GLY A 187 -6.40 -0.84 8.30
CA GLY A 187 -6.61 -2.28 8.19
C GLY A 187 -8.04 -2.69 7.88
N ALA A 188 -8.22 -3.71 7.03
CA ALA A 188 -9.53 -4.17 6.53
C ALA A 188 -10.41 -4.90 7.56
N THR A 189 -9.96 -5.10 8.80
CA THR A 189 -10.55 -6.07 9.74
C THR A 189 -11.90 -5.67 10.35
N LYS A 190 -12.36 -4.41 10.14
CA LYS A 190 -13.67 -3.95 10.63
C LYS A 190 -14.25 -2.86 9.73
N ALA A 191 -15.25 -3.21 8.96
CA ALA A 191 -15.94 -2.31 8.04
C ALA A 191 -16.52 -1.05 8.71
N SER A 192 -17.03 -1.16 9.93
CA SER A 192 -17.58 -0.02 10.68
C SER A 192 -16.59 1.15 10.85
N TYR A 193 -15.28 0.85 10.94
CA TYR A 193 -14.27 1.90 11.06
C TYR A 193 -14.14 2.76 9.80
N PHE A 194 -14.35 2.21 8.62
CA PHE A 194 -14.24 2.99 7.38
C PHE A 194 -15.26 4.13 7.32
N LYS A 195 -16.51 3.89 7.78
CA LYS A 195 -17.53 4.93 7.83
C LYS A 195 -17.12 6.12 8.71
N GLU A 196 -16.56 5.83 9.88
CA GLU A 196 -16.08 6.87 10.80
C GLU A 196 -14.81 7.56 10.27
N ILE A 197 -13.90 6.80 9.68
CA ILE A 197 -12.66 7.32 9.09
C ILE A 197 -12.99 8.27 7.93
N ARG A 198 -13.96 7.92 7.08
CA ARG A 198 -14.41 8.79 5.98
C ARG A 198 -15.03 10.11 6.44
N GLN A 199 -15.62 10.17 7.63
CA GLN A 199 -16.07 11.45 8.20
C GLN A 199 -14.90 12.37 8.56
N ILE A 200 -13.73 11.80 8.91
CA ILE A 200 -12.53 12.56 9.28
C ILE A 200 -11.70 12.91 8.04
N VAL A 201 -11.51 11.96 7.12
CA VAL A 201 -10.66 12.08 5.92
C VAL A 201 -11.44 11.69 4.64
N PRO A 202 -12.46 12.48 4.25
CA PRO A 202 -13.38 12.12 3.18
C PRO A 202 -12.69 11.94 1.82
N ASP A 203 -11.67 12.74 1.50
CA ASP A 203 -11.07 12.82 0.17
C ASP A 203 -9.70 12.14 0.05
N HIS A 204 -9.14 11.66 1.16
CA HIS A 204 -7.83 11.00 1.18
C HIS A 204 -7.91 9.55 0.67
N PHE A 205 -6.84 9.10 0.01
CA PHE A 205 -6.69 7.68 -0.26
C PHE A 205 -6.37 6.89 1.01
N LEU A 206 -6.92 5.69 1.09
CA LEU A 206 -6.64 4.73 2.17
C LEU A 206 -5.92 3.53 1.56
N LEU A 207 -4.73 3.21 2.08
CA LEU A 207 -4.05 1.94 1.81
C LEU A 207 -4.62 0.91 2.79
N VAL A 208 -5.25 -0.12 2.24
CA VAL A 208 -6.03 -1.10 3.02
C VAL A 208 -5.39 -2.48 2.95
N PRO A 209 -4.49 -2.84 3.89
CA PRO A 209 -3.97 -4.19 4.01
C PRO A 209 -4.96 -5.12 4.71
N GLY A 210 -4.87 -6.43 4.43
CA GLY A 210 -5.55 -7.48 5.17
C GLY A 210 -6.87 -7.97 4.58
N VAL A 211 -7.22 -7.56 3.37
CA VAL A 211 -8.36 -8.15 2.63
C VAL A 211 -8.01 -9.59 2.23
N GLY A 212 -8.94 -10.51 2.41
CA GLY A 212 -8.77 -11.93 2.15
C GLY A 212 -7.92 -12.63 3.22
N ALA A 213 -6.60 -12.63 3.08
CA ALA A 213 -5.67 -13.40 3.92
C ALA A 213 -5.71 -13.11 5.43
N GLN A 214 -6.26 -11.97 5.86
CA GLN A 214 -6.43 -11.59 7.27
C GLN A 214 -7.91 -11.47 7.68
N GLY A 215 -8.85 -11.95 6.83
CA GLY A 215 -10.28 -11.96 7.11
C GLY A 215 -11.02 -10.66 6.80
N GLY A 216 -10.37 -9.68 6.17
CA GLY A 216 -11.06 -8.48 5.68
C GLY A 216 -11.95 -8.80 4.48
N ASN A 217 -13.15 -8.22 4.44
CA ASN A 217 -14.13 -8.38 3.37
C ASN A 217 -14.01 -7.23 2.36
N LEU A 218 -13.72 -7.54 1.09
CA LEU A 218 -13.56 -6.54 0.03
C LEU A 218 -14.87 -5.76 -0.21
N GLN A 219 -16.02 -6.41 -0.13
CA GLN A 219 -17.32 -5.77 -0.32
C GLN A 219 -17.56 -4.69 0.74
N GLU A 220 -17.37 -5.03 2.02
CA GLU A 220 -17.56 -4.09 3.12
C GLU A 220 -16.57 -2.92 3.08
N VAL A 221 -15.30 -3.20 2.76
CA VAL A 221 -14.27 -2.17 2.55
C VAL A 221 -14.68 -1.21 1.43
N SER A 222 -15.24 -1.72 0.34
CA SER A 222 -15.68 -0.92 -0.79
C SER A 222 -16.93 -0.11 -0.47
N GLU A 223 -17.94 -0.73 0.15
CA GLU A 223 -19.18 -0.07 0.52
C GLU A 223 -18.96 1.14 1.44
N PHE A 224 -18.11 1.01 2.47
CA PHE A 224 -17.86 2.07 3.45
C PHE A 224 -16.64 2.91 3.18
N GLY A 225 -15.71 2.43 2.33
CA GLY A 225 -14.43 3.07 2.10
C GLY A 225 -14.32 3.84 0.79
N LEU A 226 -15.10 3.55 -0.24
CA LEU A 226 -15.08 4.29 -1.50
C LEU A 226 -15.52 5.75 -1.31
N ASN A 227 -14.91 6.66 -2.06
CA ASN A 227 -15.30 8.06 -2.20
C ASN A 227 -15.38 8.44 -3.69
N SER A 228 -15.72 9.69 -4.00
CA SER A 228 -15.89 10.16 -5.39
C SER A 228 -14.68 9.95 -6.30
N SER A 229 -13.49 9.78 -5.73
CA SER A 229 -12.23 9.51 -6.44
C SER A 229 -11.75 8.05 -6.30
N CYS A 230 -12.63 7.12 -5.96
CA CYS A 230 -12.34 5.79 -5.43
C CYS A 230 -11.75 5.85 -4.02
N GLY A 231 -10.64 6.53 -3.79
CA GLY A 231 -10.03 6.74 -2.47
C GLY A 231 -9.48 5.49 -1.79
N LEU A 232 -9.39 4.36 -2.46
CA LEU A 232 -8.89 3.09 -1.92
C LEU A 232 -7.73 2.55 -2.76
N LEU A 233 -6.74 1.97 -2.06
CA LEU A 233 -5.75 1.03 -2.59
C LEU A 233 -5.79 -0.22 -1.70
N VAL A 234 -6.41 -1.28 -2.19
CA VAL A 234 -6.55 -2.54 -1.43
C VAL A 234 -5.33 -3.41 -1.69
N ASN A 235 -4.56 -3.67 -0.63
CA ASN A 235 -3.34 -4.46 -0.74
C ASN A 235 -3.61 -5.95 -0.54
N SER A 236 -3.20 -6.73 -1.53
CA SER A 236 -3.12 -8.20 -1.49
C SER A 236 -1.69 -8.65 -1.80
N SER A 237 -1.12 -9.47 -0.93
CA SER A 237 0.25 -9.99 -1.07
C SER A 237 0.23 -11.52 -1.18
N ARG A 238 0.14 -12.23 -0.06
CA ARG A 238 0.31 -13.70 0.01
C ARG A 238 -0.66 -14.49 -0.84
N SER A 239 -1.91 -14.06 -0.97
CA SER A 239 -2.92 -14.71 -1.80
C SER A 239 -2.58 -14.66 -3.29
N ILE A 240 -1.85 -13.64 -3.74
CA ILE A 240 -1.38 -13.51 -5.12
C ILE A 240 -0.01 -14.16 -5.28
N LEU A 241 0.99 -13.76 -4.47
CA LEU A 241 2.36 -14.21 -4.61
C LEU A 241 2.51 -15.73 -4.49
N TYR A 242 1.74 -16.33 -3.57
CA TYR A 242 1.87 -17.73 -3.19
C TYR A 242 0.58 -18.52 -3.44
N ALA A 243 -0.20 -18.10 -4.44
CA ALA A 243 -1.38 -18.83 -4.90
C ALA A 243 -1.03 -20.26 -5.33
N ARG A 244 0.22 -20.43 -5.81
CA ARG A 244 0.79 -21.70 -6.22
C ARG A 244 2.31 -21.70 -6.03
N SER A 245 2.94 -22.88 -5.83
CA SER A 245 4.39 -23.00 -5.57
C SER A 245 5.17 -23.73 -6.69
N ASP A 246 4.51 -24.13 -7.75
CA ASP A 246 5.11 -24.83 -8.91
C ASP A 246 5.38 -23.85 -10.08
N GLU A 247 5.73 -24.40 -11.24
CA GLU A 247 6.05 -23.62 -12.47
C GLU A 247 4.87 -22.76 -12.97
N LYS A 248 3.63 -23.03 -12.53
CA LYS A 248 2.43 -22.27 -12.89
C LYS A 248 2.08 -21.16 -11.87
N PHE A 249 3.00 -20.78 -11.01
CA PHE A 249 2.78 -19.77 -9.99
C PHE A 249 2.33 -18.42 -10.57
N ALA A 250 2.91 -17.99 -11.69
CA ALA A 250 2.55 -16.74 -12.34
C ALA A 250 1.13 -16.76 -12.94
N GLU A 251 0.71 -17.89 -13.53
CA GLU A 251 -0.65 -18.09 -14.02
C GLU A 251 -1.67 -18.04 -12.87
N ALA A 252 -1.34 -18.64 -11.73
CA ALA A 252 -2.18 -18.59 -10.54
C ALA A 252 -2.25 -17.17 -9.95
N ALA A 253 -1.13 -16.45 -9.88
CA ALA A 253 -1.10 -15.05 -9.45
C ALA A 253 -1.97 -14.16 -10.36
N LYS A 254 -1.92 -14.38 -11.68
CA LYS A 254 -2.79 -13.70 -12.65
C LYS A 254 -4.26 -13.96 -12.36
N ALA A 255 -4.65 -15.21 -12.15
CA ALA A 255 -6.03 -15.57 -11.87
C ALA A 255 -6.55 -14.90 -10.60
N GLU A 256 -5.76 -14.88 -9.52
CA GLU A 256 -6.14 -14.20 -8.27
C GLU A 256 -6.27 -12.68 -8.45
N ALA A 257 -5.33 -12.05 -9.13
CA ALA A 257 -5.40 -10.61 -9.42
C ALA A 257 -6.61 -10.27 -10.28
N GLN A 258 -6.93 -11.10 -11.28
CA GLN A 258 -8.10 -10.94 -12.16
C GLN A 258 -9.41 -11.10 -11.37
N ASN A 259 -9.52 -12.10 -10.50
CA ASN A 259 -10.69 -12.30 -9.65
C ASN A 259 -10.95 -11.08 -8.77
N MET A 260 -9.92 -10.57 -8.10
CA MET A 260 -10.04 -9.35 -7.29
C MET A 260 -10.44 -8.14 -8.14
N GLN A 261 -9.87 -7.98 -9.32
CA GLN A 261 -10.21 -6.88 -10.22
C GLN A 261 -11.67 -6.96 -10.68
N GLN A 262 -12.20 -8.15 -10.98
CA GLN A 262 -13.60 -8.32 -11.36
C GLN A 262 -14.56 -7.91 -10.24
N GLU A 263 -14.26 -8.27 -8.99
CA GLU A 263 -15.04 -7.80 -7.86
C GLU A 263 -14.94 -6.28 -7.70
N MET A 264 -13.73 -5.71 -7.77
CA MET A 264 -13.49 -4.27 -7.68
C MET A 264 -14.23 -3.50 -8.78
N LYS A 265 -14.22 -4.02 -10.00
CA LYS A 265 -14.96 -3.45 -11.14
C LYS A 265 -16.45 -3.33 -10.83
N LYS A 266 -17.05 -4.39 -10.28
CA LYS A 266 -18.46 -4.38 -9.88
C LYS A 266 -18.73 -3.27 -8.87
N TYR A 267 -17.88 -3.13 -7.82
CA TYR A 267 -18.07 -2.10 -6.80
C TYR A 267 -17.86 -0.67 -7.35
N LEU A 268 -16.92 -0.47 -8.29
CA LEU A 268 -16.76 0.82 -8.96
C LEU A 268 -17.98 1.17 -9.81
N GLU A 269 -18.59 0.21 -10.48
CA GLU A 269 -19.82 0.38 -11.25
C GLU A 269 -21.03 0.65 -10.31
N ASP A 270 -21.19 -0.14 -9.25
CA ASP A 270 -22.32 -0.04 -8.31
C ASP A 270 -22.31 1.27 -7.49
N TYR A 271 -21.14 1.71 -7.00
CA TYR A 271 -21.04 2.85 -6.09
C TYR A 271 -20.60 4.16 -6.74
N LEU A 272 -19.88 4.12 -7.86
CA LEU A 272 -19.31 5.31 -8.51
C LEU A 272 -19.78 5.52 -9.95
N SER A 273 -20.51 4.58 -10.53
CA SER A 273 -20.95 4.59 -11.92
C SER A 273 -19.78 4.74 -12.93
N TRP A 274 -18.65 4.07 -12.64
CA TRP A 274 -17.40 4.12 -13.44
C TRP A 274 -17.23 2.95 -14.39
#